data_a734987077417f1f9d81422b465002e1
#
_entry.id   a734987077417f1f9d81422b465002e1
#
_cell.length_a   1.000
_cell.length_b   1.000
_cell.length_c   1.000
_cell.angle_alpha   90.00
_cell.angle_beta   90.00
_cell.angle_gamma   90.00
#
_symmetry.space_group_name_H-M   'P 1'
#
loop_
_entity.id
_entity.type
_entity.pdbx_description
1 polymer ?
#
loop_
_entity_poly.entity_id
_entity_poly.type
_entity_poly.pdbx_seq_one_letter_code
_entity_poly.pdbx_strand_id
1 'polypeptide(L)'
;GKTTTTERVLFYTGISHKMGEVHDGAAVMDWMEQEQERGITITSAATTCFWSGSDKQHEEHRINIIDTPGHVDFTIEVERSLRVLDGAVVVFCGTSGVEPQSETVWRQADKYEVPRLVFVNKMDRQGADFDRVLEQIKTRLGSLPIPIQMAWGSEENFLGIIDLVS
;
A
#
# COMPACT_ATOMS: atom_id res chain seq x y z
N GLY A 1 -5.22 1.26 5.90
CA GLY A 1 -4.06 1.69 5.20
C GLY A 1 -3.21 0.56 4.63
N LYS A 2 -1.90 0.62 4.82
CA LYS A 2 -0.94 -0.36 4.27
C LYS A 2 -1.26 -1.78 4.74
N THR A 3 -1.28 -2.00 6.05
CA THR A 3 -1.59 -3.31 6.64
C THR A 3 -2.94 -3.85 6.18
N THR A 4 -3.97 -3.03 6.07
CA THR A 4 -5.27 -3.43 5.51
C THR A 4 -5.13 -3.90 4.06
N THR A 5 -4.30 -3.24 3.24
CA THR A 5 -4.02 -3.67 1.87
C THR A 5 -3.31 -5.02 1.85
N THR A 6 -2.31 -5.21 2.70
CA THR A 6 -1.61 -6.50 2.87
C THR A 6 -2.58 -7.61 3.30
N GLU A 7 -3.45 -7.37 4.28
CA GLU A 7 -4.47 -8.32 4.71
C GLU A 7 -5.42 -8.73 3.57
N ARG A 8 -5.79 -7.79 2.69
CA ARG A 8 -6.59 -8.10 1.49
C ARG A 8 -5.82 -8.99 0.51
N VAL A 9 -4.53 -8.72 0.27
CA VAL A 9 -3.69 -9.59 -0.56
C VAL A 9 -3.63 -11.00 0.03
N LEU A 10 -3.40 -11.14 1.34
CA LEU A 10 -3.37 -12.44 2.01
C LEU A 10 -4.70 -13.18 1.94
N PHE A 11 -5.81 -12.47 2.01
CA PHE A 11 -7.14 -13.05 1.87
C PHE A 11 -7.36 -13.59 0.44
N TYR A 12 -7.10 -12.78 -0.59
CA TYR A 12 -7.30 -13.19 -1.99
C TYR A 12 -6.32 -14.26 -2.47
N THR A 13 -5.14 -14.35 -1.86
CA THR A 13 -4.18 -15.44 -2.13
C THR A 13 -4.44 -16.71 -1.30
N GLY A 14 -5.47 -16.71 -0.45
CA GLY A 14 -5.88 -17.88 0.33
C GLY A 14 -5.01 -18.16 1.57
N ILE A 15 -4.10 -17.25 1.94
CA ILE A 15 -3.28 -17.39 3.16
C ILE A 15 -4.11 -17.09 4.42
N SER A 16 -5.01 -16.11 4.35
CA SER A 16 -5.91 -15.77 5.44
C SER A 16 -7.35 -16.15 5.09
N HIS A 17 -8.06 -16.72 6.05
CA HIS A 17 -9.49 -17.08 5.90
C HIS A 17 -10.43 -15.95 6.32
N LYS A 18 -9.91 -14.87 6.92
CA LYS A 18 -10.67 -13.72 7.37
C LYS A 18 -10.02 -12.44 6.86
N MET A 19 -10.84 -11.47 6.49
CA MET A 19 -10.38 -10.12 6.23
C MET A 19 -10.18 -9.40 7.56
N GLY A 20 -8.94 -9.43 8.08
CA GLY A 20 -8.57 -8.70 9.29
C GLY A 20 -8.49 -7.19 9.05
N GLU A 21 -8.91 -6.39 10.03
CA GLU A 21 -8.71 -4.95 10.03
C GLU A 21 -7.88 -4.52 11.23
N VAL A 22 -6.97 -3.56 11.02
CA VAL A 22 -6.05 -3.08 12.05
C VAL A 22 -6.82 -2.46 13.23
N HIS A 23 -7.91 -1.74 12.94
CA HIS A 23 -8.73 -1.10 13.97
C HIS A 23 -9.50 -2.08 14.87
N ASP A 24 -9.73 -3.29 14.39
CA ASP A 24 -10.42 -4.35 15.13
C ASP A 24 -9.45 -5.29 15.86
N GLY A 25 -8.12 -5.03 15.78
CA GLY A 25 -7.09 -5.88 16.35
C GLY A 25 -7.01 -7.27 15.71
N ALA A 26 -7.61 -7.45 14.54
CA ALA A 26 -7.76 -8.74 13.86
C ALA A 26 -6.77 -8.94 12.69
N ALA A 27 -5.84 -8.01 12.48
CA ALA A 27 -4.84 -8.09 11.41
C ALA A 27 -3.78 -9.16 11.73
N VAL A 28 -3.58 -10.10 10.80
CA VAL A 28 -2.60 -11.20 10.96
C VAL A 28 -1.18 -10.67 10.95
N MET A 29 -0.92 -9.56 10.25
CA MET A 29 0.41 -8.95 10.15
C MET A 29 0.80 -8.14 11.41
N ASP A 30 -0.14 -7.71 12.23
CA ASP A 30 0.10 -7.02 13.50
C ASP A 30 0.10 -8.05 14.63
N TRP A 31 1.21 -8.78 14.79
CA TRP A 31 1.33 -9.90 15.73
C TRP A 31 1.70 -9.49 17.16
N MET A 32 2.19 -8.25 17.36
CA MET A 32 2.51 -7.74 18.68
C MET A 32 1.26 -7.18 19.39
N GLU A 33 1.09 -7.48 20.67
CA GLU A 33 -0.03 -6.98 21.48
C GLU A 33 -0.12 -5.44 21.45
N GLN A 34 1.02 -4.75 21.46
CA GLN A 34 1.08 -3.29 21.38
C GLN A 34 0.61 -2.74 20.02
N GLU A 35 0.80 -3.48 18.94
CA GLU A 35 0.30 -3.13 17.60
C GLU A 35 -1.22 -3.25 17.54
N GLN A 36 -1.76 -4.31 18.11
CA GLN A 36 -3.20 -4.57 18.19
C GLN A 36 -3.92 -3.54 19.08
N GLU A 37 -3.36 -3.23 20.26
CA GLU A 37 -3.92 -2.24 21.17
C GLU A 37 -3.94 -0.82 20.59
N ARG A 38 -2.87 -0.44 19.88
CA ARG A 38 -2.74 0.92 19.30
C ARG A 38 -3.33 1.05 17.92
N GLY A 39 -3.64 -0.07 17.24
CA GLY A 39 -4.12 -0.09 15.87
C GLY A 39 -3.12 0.46 14.86
N ILE A 40 -1.81 0.31 15.13
CA ILE A 40 -0.70 0.74 14.26
C ILE A 40 0.38 -0.35 14.18
N THR A 41 0.97 -0.50 12.99
CA THR A 41 2.13 -1.38 12.77
C THR A 41 3.39 -0.72 13.35
N ILE A 42 4.11 -1.43 14.20
CA ILE A 42 5.34 -0.96 14.86
C ILE A 42 6.57 -1.62 14.21
N THR A 43 6.50 -2.92 13.96
CA THR A 43 7.60 -3.71 13.41
C THR A 43 7.26 -4.17 12.00
N SER A 44 8.25 -4.20 11.11
CA SER A 44 8.06 -4.78 9.77
C SER A 44 7.74 -6.26 9.87
N ALA A 45 6.63 -6.68 9.26
CA ALA A 45 6.21 -8.07 9.20
C ALA A 45 6.39 -8.60 7.78
N ALA A 46 6.98 -9.80 7.66
CA ALA A 46 7.20 -10.47 6.39
C ALA A 46 6.31 -11.71 6.27
N THR A 47 5.68 -11.87 5.12
CA THR A 47 4.90 -13.07 4.80
C THR A 47 5.07 -13.46 3.35
N THR A 48 4.80 -14.72 3.03
CA THR A 48 4.88 -15.25 1.68
C THR A 48 3.49 -15.68 1.20
N CYS A 49 3.15 -15.29 -0.02
CA CYS A 49 1.97 -15.80 -0.71
C CYS A 49 2.33 -16.25 -2.13
N PHE A 50 1.40 -16.93 -2.77
CA PHE A 50 1.55 -17.43 -4.14
C PHE A 50 0.41 -16.91 -5.00
N TRP A 51 0.72 -16.49 -6.21
CA TRP A 51 -0.27 -15.93 -7.12
C TRP A 51 0.00 -16.29 -8.57
N SER A 52 -1.04 -16.67 -9.29
CA SER A 52 -1.01 -17.05 -10.71
C SER A 52 -2.03 -16.28 -11.57
N GLY A 53 -2.54 -15.17 -11.06
CA GLY A 53 -3.63 -14.40 -11.67
C GLY A 53 -5.01 -14.83 -11.14
N SER A 54 -6.01 -13.97 -11.32
CA SER A 54 -7.38 -14.23 -10.88
C SER A 54 -7.96 -15.49 -11.54
N ASP A 55 -7.64 -15.70 -12.82
CA ASP A 55 -8.12 -16.84 -13.62
C ASP A 55 -7.07 -17.97 -13.73
N LYS A 56 -5.99 -17.88 -12.95
CA LYS A 56 -4.86 -18.84 -12.98
C LYS A 56 -4.23 -18.98 -14.37
N GLN A 57 -4.19 -17.91 -15.14
CA GLN A 57 -3.67 -17.90 -16.52
C GLN A 57 -2.15 -17.72 -16.59
N HIS A 58 -1.51 -17.38 -15.48
CA HIS A 58 -0.06 -17.16 -15.39
C HIS A 58 0.61 -18.28 -14.61
N GLU A 59 1.91 -18.42 -14.79
CA GLU A 59 2.71 -19.27 -13.91
C GLU A 59 2.60 -18.79 -12.47
N GLU A 60 2.62 -19.71 -11.52
CA GLU A 60 2.56 -19.37 -10.11
C GLU A 60 3.83 -18.64 -9.66
N HIS A 61 3.67 -17.43 -9.15
CA HIS A 61 4.75 -16.64 -8.61
C HIS A 61 4.71 -16.64 -7.08
N ARG A 62 5.87 -16.87 -6.48
CA ARG A 62 6.07 -16.67 -5.05
C ARG A 62 6.30 -15.20 -4.77
N ILE A 63 5.45 -14.60 -3.95
CA ILE A 63 5.51 -13.18 -3.58
C ILE A 63 5.82 -13.09 -2.09
N ASN A 64 6.93 -12.44 -1.74
CA ASN A 64 7.29 -12.14 -0.36
C ASN A 64 6.87 -10.70 -0.08
N ILE A 65 5.96 -10.50 0.87
CA ILE A 65 5.43 -9.20 1.23
C ILE A 65 6.07 -8.77 2.54
N ILE A 66 6.61 -7.56 2.59
CA ILE A 66 7.10 -6.91 3.81
C ILE A 66 6.18 -5.72 4.08
N ASP A 67 5.31 -5.85 5.10
CA ASP A 67 4.50 -4.73 5.58
C ASP A 67 5.33 -3.87 6.52
N THR A 68 5.42 -2.56 6.23
CA THR A 68 6.27 -1.63 6.96
C THR A 68 5.44 -0.66 7.78
N PRO A 69 5.94 -0.23 8.98
CA PRO A 69 5.30 0.81 9.75
C PRO A 69 5.13 2.10 8.94
N GLY A 70 4.05 2.82 9.21
CA GLY A 70 3.75 4.09 8.53
C GLY A 70 4.08 5.33 9.34
N HIS A 71 4.56 5.19 10.55
CA HIS A 71 4.82 6.31 11.46
C HIS A 71 6.26 6.83 11.31
N VAL A 72 6.46 8.15 11.48
CA VAL A 72 7.80 8.79 11.35
C VAL A 72 8.85 8.19 12.26
N ASP A 73 8.46 7.72 13.45
CA ASP A 73 9.38 7.16 14.45
C ASP A 73 10.03 5.84 13.98
N PHE A 74 9.46 5.20 12.94
CA PHE A 74 9.91 3.91 12.42
C PHE A 74 10.58 4.00 11.05
N THR A 75 11.12 5.16 10.67
CA THR A 75 11.77 5.38 9.37
C THR A 75 12.95 4.43 9.12
N ILE A 76 13.66 4.04 10.18
CA ILE A 76 14.80 3.12 10.08
C ILE A 76 14.37 1.70 9.67
N GLU A 77 13.18 1.25 10.11
CA GLU A 77 12.61 -0.05 9.71
C GLU A 77 12.24 -0.04 8.22
N VAL A 78 11.71 1.07 7.74
CA VAL A 78 11.42 1.26 6.31
C VAL A 78 12.72 1.23 5.51
N GLU A 79 13.76 1.94 5.94
CA GLU A 79 15.06 1.97 5.25
C GLU A 79 15.73 0.58 5.19
N ARG A 80 15.65 -0.19 6.27
CA ARG A 80 16.16 -1.57 6.28
C ARG A 80 15.42 -2.45 5.28
N SER A 81 14.09 -2.31 5.20
CA SER A 81 13.27 -3.06 4.25
C SER A 81 13.63 -2.73 2.81
N LEU A 82 13.83 -1.45 2.47
CA LEU A 82 14.14 -1.00 1.11
C LEU A 82 15.41 -1.65 0.51
N ARG A 83 16.35 -2.09 1.35
CA ARG A 83 17.60 -2.73 0.88
C ARG A 83 17.42 -4.10 0.26
N VAL A 84 16.30 -4.75 0.51
CA VAL A 84 16.02 -6.13 0.08
C VAL A 84 14.81 -6.24 -0.85
N LEU A 85 14.20 -5.12 -1.23
CA LEU A 85 13.01 -5.11 -2.07
C LEU A 85 13.34 -5.12 -3.55
N ASP A 86 12.66 -5.95 -4.32
CA ASP A 86 12.63 -5.91 -5.79
C ASP A 86 11.68 -4.81 -6.31
N GLY A 87 10.70 -4.40 -5.50
CA GLY A 87 9.76 -3.35 -5.80
C GLY A 87 8.96 -2.95 -4.56
N ALA A 88 8.29 -1.80 -4.61
CA ALA A 88 7.48 -1.30 -3.52
C ALA A 88 6.09 -0.87 -3.99
N VAL A 89 5.08 -1.16 -3.18
CA VAL A 89 3.73 -0.59 -3.33
C VAL A 89 3.61 0.57 -2.34
N VAL A 90 3.55 1.79 -2.86
CA VAL A 90 3.38 3.01 -2.06
C VAL A 90 1.90 3.32 -1.96
N VAL A 91 1.35 3.29 -0.75
CA VAL A 91 -0.07 3.54 -0.51
C VAL A 91 -0.28 4.99 -0.09
N PHE A 92 -0.88 5.79 -0.97
CA PHE A 92 -1.32 7.16 -0.64
C PHE A 92 -2.78 7.17 -0.21
N CYS A 93 -3.13 8.16 0.61
CA CYS A 93 -4.50 8.41 0.99
C CYS A 93 -5.15 9.38 -0.01
N GLY A 94 -6.32 9.02 -0.58
CA GLY A 94 -7.05 9.88 -1.51
C GLY A 94 -7.45 11.23 -0.91
N THR A 95 -7.63 11.30 0.41
CA THR A 95 -7.99 12.53 1.12
C THR A 95 -6.79 13.38 1.52
N SER A 96 -5.72 12.78 2.06
CA SER A 96 -4.52 13.51 2.52
C SER A 96 -3.50 13.71 1.39
N GLY A 97 -3.47 12.81 0.42
CA GLY A 97 -2.48 12.86 -0.67
C GLY A 97 -1.07 12.53 -0.20
N VAL A 98 -0.11 13.29 -0.73
CA VAL A 98 1.31 13.17 -0.39
C VAL A 98 1.60 13.94 0.91
N GLU A 99 1.97 13.22 1.96
CA GLU A 99 2.34 13.76 3.26
C GLU A 99 3.86 13.82 3.42
N PRO A 100 4.42 14.63 4.35
CA PRO A 100 5.88 14.74 4.55
C PRO A 100 6.58 13.40 4.79
N GLN A 101 5.90 12.47 5.47
CA GLN A 101 6.40 11.11 5.69
C GLN A 101 6.55 10.33 4.38
N SER A 102 5.59 10.51 3.48
CA SER A 102 5.62 9.90 2.14
C SER A 102 6.81 10.42 1.33
N GLU A 103 7.13 11.72 1.44
CA GLU A 103 8.29 12.32 0.77
C GLU A 103 9.60 11.70 1.27
N THR A 104 9.72 11.50 2.58
CA THR A 104 10.91 10.89 3.19
C THR A 104 11.13 9.45 2.68
N VAL A 105 10.08 8.63 2.71
CA VAL A 105 10.14 7.25 2.22
C VAL A 105 10.39 7.20 0.71
N TRP A 106 9.80 8.13 -0.04
CA TRP A 106 10.02 8.23 -1.49
C TRP A 106 11.49 8.48 -1.83
N ARG A 107 12.13 9.46 -1.15
CA ARG A 107 13.55 9.76 -1.32
C ARG A 107 14.45 8.60 -0.93
N GLN A 108 14.08 7.85 0.12
CA GLN A 108 14.81 6.64 0.49
C GLN A 108 14.70 5.57 -0.60
N ALA A 109 13.51 5.38 -1.18
CA ALA A 109 13.32 4.46 -2.29
C ALA A 109 14.12 4.87 -3.54
N ASP A 110 14.26 6.18 -3.81
CA ASP A 110 15.14 6.68 -4.87
C ASP A 110 16.62 6.33 -4.59
N LYS A 111 17.08 6.50 -3.36
CA LYS A 111 18.44 6.16 -2.95
C LYS A 111 18.79 4.68 -3.18
N TYR A 112 17.84 3.80 -3.01
CA TYR A 112 18.00 2.36 -3.20
C TYR A 112 17.53 1.87 -4.57
N GLU A 113 17.14 2.78 -5.47
CA GLU A 113 16.68 2.49 -6.84
C GLU A 113 15.50 1.48 -6.89
N VAL A 114 14.63 1.50 -5.87
CA VAL A 114 13.49 0.58 -5.77
C VAL A 114 12.38 1.02 -6.71
N PRO A 115 11.95 0.19 -7.68
CA PRO A 115 10.78 0.47 -8.52
C PRO A 115 9.51 0.58 -7.68
N ARG A 116 8.57 1.45 -8.10
CA ARG A 116 7.38 1.75 -7.31
C ARG A 116 6.11 1.63 -8.12
N LEU A 117 5.14 0.96 -7.54
CA LEU A 117 3.73 1.01 -7.91
C LEU A 117 3.01 1.86 -6.88
N VAL A 118 2.20 2.82 -7.31
CA VAL A 118 1.40 3.66 -6.42
C VAL A 118 -0.03 3.14 -6.33
N PHE A 119 -0.54 3.02 -5.12
CA PHE A 119 -1.92 2.68 -4.84
C PHE A 119 -2.60 3.81 -4.07
N VAL A 120 -3.61 4.45 -4.68
CA VAL A 120 -4.41 5.51 -4.04
C VAL A 120 -5.60 4.87 -3.34
N ASN A 121 -5.58 4.88 -2.02
CA ASN A 121 -6.56 4.23 -1.14
C ASN A 121 -7.54 5.23 -0.54
N LYS A 122 -8.67 4.76 -0.02
CA LYS A 122 -9.71 5.56 0.63
C LYS A 122 -10.41 6.55 -0.31
N MET A 123 -10.65 6.13 -1.55
CA MET A 123 -11.38 6.94 -2.54
C MET A 123 -12.87 7.11 -2.21
N ASP A 124 -13.41 6.27 -1.33
CA ASP A 124 -14.74 6.31 -0.75
C ASP A 124 -14.94 7.38 0.34
N ARG A 125 -13.85 7.99 0.82
CA ARG A 125 -13.92 8.98 1.91
C ARG A 125 -14.17 10.39 1.39
N GLN A 126 -14.88 11.19 2.18
CA GLN A 126 -15.12 12.61 1.90
C GLN A 126 -13.78 13.36 1.74
N GLY A 127 -13.67 14.18 0.69
CA GLY A 127 -12.46 14.91 0.32
C GLY A 127 -11.44 14.08 -0.47
N ALA A 128 -11.80 12.85 -0.91
CA ALA A 128 -10.95 12.05 -1.76
C ALA A 128 -10.91 12.59 -3.20
N ASP A 129 -9.69 12.77 -3.71
CA ASP A 129 -9.45 13.33 -5.04
C ASP A 129 -8.21 12.66 -5.67
N PHE A 130 -8.46 11.84 -6.69
CA PHE A 130 -7.41 11.09 -7.39
C PHE A 130 -6.46 11.99 -8.17
N ASP A 131 -7.01 12.97 -8.89
CA ASP A 131 -6.22 13.87 -9.75
C ASP A 131 -5.32 14.78 -8.92
N ARG A 132 -5.80 15.22 -7.76
CA ARG A 132 -4.98 15.95 -6.79
C ARG A 132 -3.79 15.12 -6.30
N VAL A 133 -3.97 13.83 -6.04
CA VAL A 133 -2.86 12.94 -5.63
C VAL A 133 -1.85 12.81 -6.76
N LEU A 134 -2.27 12.63 -8.00
CA LEU A 134 -1.38 12.58 -9.16
C LEU A 134 -0.57 13.86 -9.31
N GLU A 135 -1.21 15.01 -9.17
CA GLU A 135 -0.53 16.32 -9.26
C GLU A 135 0.48 16.52 -8.11
N GLN A 136 0.16 16.06 -6.92
CA GLN A 136 1.10 16.10 -5.79
C GLN A 136 2.31 15.17 -6.00
N ILE A 137 2.14 14.02 -6.64
CA ILE A 137 3.27 13.17 -7.00
C ILE A 137 4.22 13.90 -7.95
N LYS A 138 3.70 14.63 -8.93
CA LYS A 138 4.52 15.44 -9.85
C LYS A 138 5.22 16.59 -9.14
N THR A 139 4.48 17.37 -8.38
CA THR A 139 4.98 18.64 -7.83
C THR A 139 5.82 18.47 -6.57
N ARG A 140 5.47 17.51 -5.71
CA ARG A 140 6.15 17.30 -4.43
C ARG A 140 7.21 16.20 -4.46
N LEU A 141 6.99 15.15 -5.26
CA LEU A 141 7.92 14.03 -5.38
C LEU A 141 8.81 14.11 -6.63
N GLY A 142 8.52 15.05 -7.55
CA GLY A 142 9.30 15.23 -8.78
C GLY A 142 9.25 14.04 -9.74
N SER A 143 8.23 13.20 -9.63
CA SER A 143 8.08 11.98 -10.41
C SER A 143 6.89 12.09 -11.36
N LEU A 144 7.00 11.49 -12.55
CA LEU A 144 5.91 11.43 -13.51
C LEU A 144 5.04 10.19 -13.25
N PRO A 145 3.83 10.32 -12.67
CA PRO A 145 2.93 9.18 -12.51
C PRO A 145 2.31 8.81 -13.86
N ILE A 146 2.23 7.52 -14.13
CA ILE A 146 1.54 6.97 -15.29
C ILE A 146 0.35 6.18 -14.74
N PRO A 147 -0.90 6.70 -14.85
CA PRO A 147 -2.07 5.97 -14.41
C PRO A 147 -2.28 4.72 -15.26
N ILE A 148 -2.37 3.56 -14.63
CA ILE A 148 -2.79 2.30 -15.26
C ILE A 148 -4.24 1.97 -14.92
N GLN A 149 -4.79 2.66 -13.92
CA GLN A 149 -6.19 2.61 -13.51
C GLN A 149 -6.65 4.00 -13.10
N MET A 150 -7.94 4.28 -13.26
CA MET A 150 -8.58 5.51 -12.83
C MET A 150 -9.70 5.22 -11.85
N ALA A 151 -9.91 6.14 -10.90
CA ALA A 151 -11.09 6.08 -10.04
C ALA A 151 -12.35 6.43 -10.84
N TRP A 152 -13.39 5.61 -10.72
CA TRP A 152 -14.72 5.90 -11.23
C TRP A 152 -15.57 6.49 -10.13
N GLY A 153 -15.66 7.81 -10.12
CA GLY A 153 -16.26 8.57 -9.02
C GLY A 153 -15.33 8.75 -7.84
N SER A 154 -15.81 9.45 -6.84
CA SER A 154 -15.13 9.70 -5.57
C SER A 154 -16.14 9.84 -4.44
N GLU A 155 -15.69 9.75 -3.21
CA GLU A 155 -16.52 9.89 -2.01
C GLU A 155 -17.72 8.93 -2.01
N GLU A 156 -18.91 9.42 -1.74
CA GLU A 156 -20.16 8.63 -1.74
C GLU A 156 -20.52 8.09 -3.14
N ASN A 157 -19.98 8.72 -4.20
CA ASN A 157 -20.19 8.32 -5.58
C ASN A 157 -19.04 7.45 -6.12
N PHE A 158 -18.17 6.94 -5.28
CA PHE A 158 -17.12 6.02 -5.69
C PHE A 158 -17.76 4.67 -6.09
N LEU A 159 -17.77 4.37 -7.38
CA LEU A 159 -18.39 3.18 -7.96
C LEU A 159 -17.38 2.05 -8.22
N GLY A 160 -16.10 2.40 -8.35
CA GLY A 160 -15.05 1.43 -8.64
C GLY A 160 -13.84 2.02 -9.33
N ILE A 161 -13.16 1.21 -10.10
CA ILE A 161 -11.98 1.58 -10.89
C ILE A 161 -12.16 1.21 -12.35
N ILE A 162 -11.60 2.00 -13.24
CA ILE A 162 -11.52 1.76 -14.68
C ILE A 162 -10.08 1.34 -14.98
N ASP A 163 -9.91 0.17 -15.57
CA ASP A 163 -8.62 -0.29 -16.07
C ASP A 163 -8.30 0.42 -17.40
N LEU A 164 -7.06 0.90 -17.56
CA LEU A 164 -6.63 1.62 -18.76
C LEU A 164 -5.73 0.77 -19.67
N VAL A 165 -5.41 -0.46 -19.26
CA VAL A 165 -4.46 -1.34 -19.96
C VAL A 165 -5.15 -2.49 -20.67
N SER A 166 -6.33 -2.92 -20.21
CA SER A 166 -7.11 -4.04 -20.76
C SER A 166 -8.35 -3.59 -21.54
#